data_6a4b45e87111fb22e1a2fe9f1b5ebc45
#
_entry.id   6a4b45e87111fb22e1a2fe9f1b5ebc45
#
_cell.length_a   1.000
_cell.length_b   1.000
_cell.length_c   1.000
_cell.angle_alpha   90.00
_cell.angle_beta   90.00
_cell.angle_gamma   90.00
#
_symmetry.space_group_name_H-M   'P 1'
#
loop_
_entity.id
_entity.type
_entity.pdbx_description
1 polymer ?
#
loop_
_entity_poly.entity_id
_entity_poly.type
_entity_poly.pdbx_seq_one_letter_code
_entity_poly.pdbx_strand_id
1 'polypeptide(L)'
;MHTLEEIRAEYDRLDRLCGVDTSAVEIDLSRRGIRRLGSFRYPAKGKTGALRITINASLLGEEEAFWDTVRHEYAHALVYLRSGGVSHGHDAVWKAACRELGCSPDRLAAQTAQSREALERRAKYKVQCTGCGQTTFYLRRGKVVDLLLRGPGGQVRCAQCGGSKLKLYVRRGP
;
A
#
# COMPACT_ATOMS: atom_id res chain seq x y z
N MET A 1 -4.26 -20.15 6.61
CA MET A 1 -3.61 -19.40 5.50
C MET A 1 -4.73 -18.98 4.56
N HIS A 2 -4.93 -17.68 4.36
CA HIS A 2 -6.06 -17.17 3.58
C HIS A 2 -5.96 -17.49 2.10
N THR A 3 -7.12 -17.72 1.48
CA THR A 3 -7.28 -18.11 0.09
C THR A 3 -7.99 -17.02 -0.73
N LEU A 4 -7.92 -17.13 -2.06
CA LEU A 4 -8.70 -16.25 -2.95
C LEU A 4 -10.21 -16.44 -2.77
N GLU A 5 -10.64 -17.66 -2.43
CA GLU A 5 -12.04 -17.99 -2.18
C GLU A 5 -12.56 -17.26 -0.93
N GLU A 6 -11.78 -17.20 0.15
CA GLU A 6 -12.15 -16.45 1.36
C GLU A 6 -12.25 -14.95 1.09
N ILE A 7 -11.33 -14.37 0.27
CA ILE A 7 -11.43 -12.98 -0.14
C ILE A 7 -12.69 -12.74 -0.97
N ARG A 8 -13.01 -13.64 -1.92
CA ARG A 8 -14.22 -13.55 -2.73
C ARG A 8 -15.47 -13.62 -1.86
N ALA A 9 -15.53 -14.56 -0.92
CA ALA A 9 -16.66 -14.67 0.00
C ALA A 9 -16.87 -13.41 0.86
N GLU A 10 -15.78 -12.77 1.31
CA GLU A 10 -15.88 -11.48 2.01
C GLU A 10 -16.39 -10.37 1.07
N TYR A 11 -15.94 -10.32 -0.19
CA TYR A 11 -16.44 -9.34 -1.16
C TYR A 11 -17.91 -9.56 -1.49
N ASP A 12 -18.36 -10.80 -1.69
CA ASP A 12 -19.76 -11.12 -1.90
C ASP A 12 -20.64 -10.72 -0.71
N ARG A 13 -20.11 -10.83 0.51
CA ARG A 13 -20.78 -10.35 1.73
C ARG A 13 -20.88 -8.81 1.72
N LEU A 14 -19.79 -8.14 1.38
CA LEU A 14 -19.72 -6.67 1.31
C LEU A 14 -20.58 -6.12 0.16
N ASP A 15 -20.64 -6.80 -0.99
CA ASP A 15 -21.50 -6.44 -2.12
C ASP A 15 -22.97 -6.38 -1.70
N ARG A 16 -23.43 -7.40 -0.97
CA ARG A 16 -24.81 -7.42 -0.43
C ARG A 16 -25.05 -6.29 0.57
N LEU A 17 -24.08 -5.96 1.39
CA LEU A 17 -24.16 -4.87 2.38
C LEU A 17 -24.20 -3.50 1.71
N CYS A 18 -23.35 -3.32 0.69
CA CYS A 18 -23.11 -2.02 0.05
C CYS A 18 -23.95 -1.77 -1.20
N GLY A 19 -24.71 -2.76 -1.68
CA GLY A 19 -25.55 -2.66 -2.87
C GLY A 19 -24.76 -2.48 -4.16
N VAL A 20 -23.63 -3.15 -4.30
CA VAL A 20 -22.77 -3.16 -5.50
C VAL A 20 -22.48 -4.58 -5.95
N ASP A 21 -21.89 -4.73 -7.12
CA ASP A 21 -21.46 -6.02 -7.67
C ASP A 21 -19.98 -5.92 -8.07
N THR A 22 -19.13 -6.63 -7.33
CA THR A 22 -17.70 -6.75 -7.64
C THR A 22 -17.34 -8.09 -8.30
N SER A 23 -18.31 -8.87 -8.79
CA SER A 23 -18.07 -10.18 -9.43
C SER A 23 -17.11 -10.10 -10.63
N ALA A 24 -17.15 -8.99 -11.38
CA ALA A 24 -16.26 -8.69 -12.49
C ALA A 24 -14.86 -8.18 -12.07
N VAL A 25 -14.60 -7.96 -10.78
CA VAL A 25 -13.30 -7.52 -10.26
C VAL A 25 -12.42 -8.75 -10.07
N GLU A 26 -11.33 -8.82 -10.83
CA GLU A 26 -10.32 -9.86 -10.66
C GLU A 26 -9.59 -9.69 -9.32
N ILE A 27 -9.37 -10.79 -8.60
CA ILE A 27 -8.64 -10.82 -7.34
C ILE A 27 -7.37 -11.64 -7.52
N ASP A 28 -6.23 -11.13 -7.06
CA ASP A 28 -4.94 -11.79 -7.16
C ASP A 28 -4.15 -11.68 -5.84
N LEU A 29 -3.44 -12.75 -5.48
CA LEU A 29 -2.47 -12.79 -4.39
C LEU A 29 -1.07 -12.71 -4.97
N SER A 30 -0.37 -11.61 -4.75
CA SER A 30 0.95 -11.36 -5.32
C SER A 30 2.06 -11.44 -4.28
N ARG A 31 3.13 -12.16 -4.60
CA ARG A 31 4.39 -12.14 -3.84
C ARG A 31 5.35 -11.04 -4.30
N ARG A 32 4.93 -10.22 -5.28
CA ARG A 32 5.73 -9.14 -5.83
C ARG A 32 5.44 -7.84 -5.08
N GLY A 33 6.50 -7.10 -4.76
CA GLY A 33 6.39 -5.77 -4.15
C GLY A 33 6.26 -5.82 -2.62
N ILE A 34 7.30 -5.33 -1.93
CA ILE A 34 7.39 -5.37 -0.45
C ILE A 34 6.79 -4.11 0.19
N ARG A 35 6.60 -3.04 -0.58
CA ARG A 35 6.13 -1.75 -0.06
C ARG A 35 4.63 -1.53 -0.17
N ARG A 36 3.97 -2.29 -1.02
CA ARG A 36 2.55 -2.14 -1.29
C ARG A 36 1.85 -3.40 -0.80
N LEU A 37 0.99 -3.25 0.20
CA LEU A 37 0.24 -4.35 0.79
C LEU A 37 -0.97 -4.75 -0.06
N GLY A 38 -1.54 -3.79 -0.80
CA GLY A 38 -2.62 -4.01 -1.74
C GLY A 38 -2.59 -3.00 -2.88
N SER A 39 -3.42 -3.21 -3.90
CA SER A 39 -3.70 -2.23 -4.95
C SER A 39 -4.99 -2.55 -5.68
N PHE A 40 -5.82 -1.55 -5.91
CA PHE A 40 -6.90 -1.56 -6.89
C PHE A 40 -6.42 -0.94 -8.20
N ARG A 41 -6.71 -1.60 -9.34
CA ARG A 41 -6.40 -1.12 -10.69
C ARG A 41 -7.66 -1.09 -11.53
N TYR A 42 -7.78 -0.05 -12.33
CA TYR A 42 -8.87 0.18 -13.27
C TYR A 42 -8.32 0.71 -14.59
N PRO A 43 -9.05 0.57 -15.70
CA PRO A 43 -8.64 1.07 -17.02
C PRO A 43 -8.46 2.59 -17.01
N ALA A 44 -7.52 3.10 -17.79
CA ALA A 44 -7.43 4.53 -18.02
C ALA A 44 -8.70 5.06 -18.71
N LYS A 45 -9.05 6.32 -18.47
CA LYS A 45 -10.25 6.96 -19.06
C LYS A 45 -10.30 6.73 -20.57
N GLY A 46 -11.43 6.21 -21.04
CA GLY A 46 -11.65 5.89 -22.46
C GLY A 46 -10.99 4.60 -22.96
N LYS A 47 -10.39 3.80 -22.06
CA LYS A 47 -9.86 2.47 -22.40
C LYS A 47 -10.69 1.38 -21.73
N THR A 48 -10.81 0.24 -22.42
CA THR A 48 -11.39 -0.98 -21.89
C THR A 48 -10.31 -1.78 -21.16
N GLY A 49 -10.67 -2.51 -20.10
CA GLY A 49 -9.78 -3.38 -19.35
C GLY A 49 -10.43 -3.89 -18.08
N ALA A 50 -9.82 -4.92 -17.49
CA ALA A 50 -10.33 -5.50 -16.26
C ALA A 50 -10.08 -4.61 -15.04
N LEU A 51 -11.06 -4.60 -14.13
CA LEU A 51 -10.85 -4.13 -12.76
C LEU A 51 -10.10 -5.21 -12.00
N ARG A 52 -9.07 -4.84 -11.25
CA ARG A 52 -8.26 -5.83 -10.54
C ARG A 52 -7.85 -5.34 -9.16
N ILE A 53 -8.06 -6.19 -8.16
CA ILE A 53 -7.51 -6.04 -6.81
C ILE A 53 -6.37 -7.03 -6.65
N THR A 54 -5.23 -6.56 -6.14
CA THR A 54 -4.10 -7.40 -5.80
C THR A 54 -3.78 -7.23 -4.32
N ILE A 55 -3.72 -8.32 -3.56
CA ILE A 55 -3.31 -8.35 -2.16
C ILE A 55 -1.91 -8.97 -2.07
N ASN A 56 -1.06 -8.42 -1.20
CA ASN A 56 0.29 -8.96 -1.03
C ASN A 56 0.26 -10.20 -0.14
N ALA A 57 0.79 -11.31 -0.66
CA ALA A 57 0.86 -12.58 0.05
C ALA A 57 1.73 -12.55 1.32
N SER A 58 2.53 -11.49 1.55
CA SER A 58 3.24 -11.32 2.82
C SER A 58 2.31 -11.11 4.02
N LEU A 59 1.04 -10.77 3.77
CA LEU A 59 0.02 -10.56 4.80
C LEU A 59 -0.66 -11.86 5.27
N LEU A 60 -0.43 -12.99 4.59
CA LEU A 60 -1.15 -14.26 4.86
C LEU A 60 -0.95 -14.81 6.28
N GLY A 61 0.04 -14.34 7.02
CA GLY A 61 0.29 -14.66 8.44
C GLY A 61 -0.11 -13.56 9.42
N GLU A 62 -0.73 -12.48 8.95
CA GLU A 62 -1.06 -11.28 9.73
C GLU A 62 -2.57 -11.01 9.62
N GLU A 63 -3.37 -11.74 10.36
CA GLU A 63 -4.84 -11.80 10.26
C GLU A 63 -5.50 -10.42 10.15
N GLU A 64 -5.24 -9.56 11.11
CA GLU A 64 -5.83 -8.22 11.18
C GLU A 64 -5.41 -7.33 10.00
N ALA A 65 -4.09 -7.28 9.71
CA ALA A 65 -3.56 -6.49 8.61
C ALA A 65 -3.99 -7.01 7.23
N PHE A 66 -4.19 -8.33 7.11
CA PHE A 66 -4.71 -8.95 5.91
C PHE A 66 -6.13 -8.49 5.61
N TRP A 67 -7.05 -8.65 6.56
CA TRP A 67 -8.46 -8.27 6.37
C TRP A 67 -8.66 -6.76 6.27
N ASP A 68 -7.88 -5.97 7.00
CA ASP A 68 -7.87 -4.51 6.84
C ASP A 68 -7.46 -4.13 5.41
N THR A 69 -6.40 -4.74 4.86
CA THR A 69 -5.97 -4.49 3.48
C THR A 69 -6.99 -4.98 2.45
N VAL A 70 -7.61 -6.14 2.65
CA VAL A 70 -8.67 -6.67 1.77
C VAL A 70 -9.83 -5.68 1.67
N ARG A 71 -10.31 -5.15 2.80
CA ARG A 71 -11.41 -4.16 2.84
C ARG A 71 -10.97 -2.79 2.32
N HIS A 72 -9.73 -2.39 2.54
CA HIS A 72 -9.14 -1.16 2.00
C HIS A 72 -9.15 -1.14 0.46
N GLU A 73 -8.72 -2.23 -0.17
CA GLU A 73 -8.76 -2.33 -1.64
C GLU A 73 -10.18 -2.49 -2.18
N TYR A 74 -11.06 -3.17 -1.44
CA TYR A 74 -12.48 -3.19 -1.75
C TYR A 74 -13.10 -1.79 -1.67
N ALA A 75 -12.73 -0.94 -0.70
CA ALA A 75 -13.21 0.43 -0.59
C ALA A 75 -12.89 1.25 -1.86
N HIS A 76 -11.72 1.04 -2.47
CA HIS A 76 -11.40 1.67 -3.75
C HIS A 76 -12.32 1.19 -4.88
N ALA A 77 -12.59 -0.12 -4.97
CA ALA A 77 -13.52 -0.67 -5.97
C ALA A 77 -14.95 -0.19 -5.74
N LEU A 78 -15.44 -0.20 -4.49
CA LEU A 78 -16.75 0.28 -4.09
C LEU A 78 -16.99 1.73 -4.53
N VAL A 79 -16.06 2.62 -4.21
CA VAL A 79 -16.18 4.04 -4.57
C VAL A 79 -16.12 4.22 -6.08
N TYR A 80 -15.24 3.50 -6.77
CA TYR A 80 -15.14 3.52 -8.23
C TYR A 80 -16.46 3.11 -8.91
N LEU A 81 -17.08 2.03 -8.45
CA LEU A 81 -18.36 1.55 -8.98
C LEU A 81 -19.51 2.51 -8.66
N ARG A 82 -19.63 3.00 -7.41
CA ARG A 82 -20.63 3.97 -7.00
C ARG A 82 -20.52 5.31 -7.73
N SER A 83 -19.32 5.69 -8.14
CA SER A 83 -19.05 6.95 -8.87
C SER A 83 -19.11 6.80 -10.39
N GLY A 84 -19.65 5.68 -10.91
CA GLY A 84 -19.75 5.46 -12.36
C GLY A 84 -18.39 5.38 -13.07
N GLY A 85 -17.38 4.83 -12.43
CA GLY A 85 -16.03 4.69 -13.01
C GLY A 85 -15.11 5.88 -12.78
N VAL A 86 -15.48 6.79 -11.87
CA VAL A 86 -14.58 7.88 -11.46
C VAL A 86 -13.68 7.40 -10.32
N SER A 87 -12.37 7.57 -10.49
CA SER A 87 -11.41 7.21 -9.46
C SER A 87 -11.35 8.27 -8.37
N HIS A 88 -11.49 7.81 -7.15
CA HIS A 88 -11.16 8.55 -5.94
C HIS A 88 -9.85 8.01 -5.35
N GLY A 89 -8.94 8.92 -4.98
CA GLY A 89 -7.77 8.53 -4.19
C GLY A 89 -8.17 8.25 -2.73
N HIS A 90 -7.33 8.65 -1.78
CA HIS A 90 -7.65 8.57 -0.36
C HIS A 90 -8.33 9.86 0.15
N ASP A 91 -9.32 10.34 -0.61
CA ASP A 91 -10.09 11.55 -0.31
C ASP A 91 -11.22 11.29 0.72
N ALA A 92 -12.06 12.28 0.94
CA ALA A 92 -13.16 12.20 1.91
C ALA A 92 -14.20 11.11 1.56
N VAL A 93 -14.45 10.89 0.25
CA VAL A 93 -15.41 9.89 -0.24
C VAL A 93 -14.88 8.50 0.06
N TRP A 94 -13.63 8.22 -0.29
CA TRP A 94 -12.98 6.95 -0.01
C TRP A 94 -12.86 6.69 1.51
N LYS A 95 -12.50 7.72 2.31
CA LYS A 95 -12.44 7.59 3.79
C LYS A 95 -13.80 7.27 4.41
N ALA A 96 -14.88 7.78 3.83
CA ALA A 96 -16.23 7.43 4.26
C ALA A 96 -16.53 5.96 3.99
N ALA A 97 -16.17 5.45 2.80
CA ALA A 97 -16.30 4.04 2.47
C ALA A 97 -15.47 3.14 3.41
N CYS A 98 -14.24 3.50 3.76
CA CYS A 98 -13.46 2.75 4.75
C CYS A 98 -14.16 2.64 6.10
N ARG A 99 -14.77 3.73 6.59
CA ARG A 99 -15.54 3.71 7.84
C ARG A 99 -16.78 2.82 7.74
N GLU A 100 -17.49 2.86 6.60
CA GLU A 100 -18.63 1.98 6.31
C GLU A 100 -18.23 0.50 6.38
N LEU A 101 -17.05 0.17 5.88
CA LEU A 101 -16.51 -1.19 5.80
C LEU A 101 -15.74 -1.64 7.06
N GLY A 102 -15.53 -0.75 8.03
CA GLY A 102 -14.77 -1.03 9.24
C GLY A 102 -13.28 -1.28 9.00
N CYS A 103 -12.69 -0.64 7.96
CA CYS A 103 -11.24 -0.69 7.73
C CYS A 103 -10.58 0.67 7.98
N SER A 104 -9.25 0.66 8.15
CA SER A 104 -8.48 1.87 8.39
C SER A 104 -8.56 2.84 7.22
N PRO A 105 -8.92 4.12 7.44
CA PRO A 105 -8.91 5.16 6.43
C PRO A 105 -7.50 5.73 6.18
N ASP A 106 -6.46 5.13 6.76
CA ASP A 106 -5.10 5.59 6.58
C ASP A 106 -4.55 5.18 5.21
N ARG A 107 -3.92 6.12 4.53
CA ARG A 107 -3.33 5.90 3.21
C ARG A 107 -2.25 4.81 3.19
N LEU A 108 -1.56 4.65 4.29
CA LEU A 108 -0.50 3.66 4.46
C LEU A 108 -0.98 2.68 5.53
N ALA A 109 -1.38 1.49 5.10
CA ALA A 109 -1.48 0.37 6.02
C ALA A 109 -0.16 0.27 6.80
N ALA A 110 -0.25 0.14 8.11
CA ALA A 110 0.92 -0.05 8.94
C ALA A 110 1.76 -1.19 8.35
N GLN A 111 3.03 -0.92 8.05
CA GLN A 111 3.92 -1.99 7.60
C GLN A 111 3.98 -3.02 8.71
N THR A 112 3.58 -4.24 8.41
CA THR A 112 3.71 -5.34 9.35
C THR A 112 5.19 -5.56 9.71
N ALA A 113 5.47 -6.11 10.88
CA ALA A 113 6.85 -6.41 11.29
C ALA A 113 7.56 -7.26 10.23
N GLN A 114 6.87 -8.26 9.67
CA GLN A 114 7.41 -9.13 8.62
C GLN A 114 7.70 -8.39 7.31
N SER A 115 6.79 -7.50 6.87
CA SER A 115 7.02 -6.70 5.66
C SER A 115 8.17 -5.71 5.81
N ARG A 116 8.33 -5.15 7.02
CA ARG A 116 9.46 -4.27 7.37
C ARG A 116 10.78 -5.02 7.37
N GLU A 117 10.84 -6.19 7.99
CA GLU A 117 12.02 -7.05 8.01
C GLU A 117 12.40 -7.52 6.60
N ALA A 118 11.44 -7.95 5.80
CA ALA A 118 11.66 -8.33 4.40
C ALA A 118 12.19 -7.15 3.56
N LEU A 119 11.69 -5.93 3.81
CA LEU A 119 12.18 -4.73 3.16
C LEU A 119 13.62 -4.42 3.59
N GLU A 120 13.93 -4.52 4.88
CA GLU A 120 15.26 -4.31 5.43
C GLU A 120 16.28 -5.28 4.84
N ARG A 121 15.96 -6.58 4.79
CA ARG A 121 16.83 -7.62 4.18
C ARG A 121 17.17 -7.33 2.72
N ARG A 122 16.22 -6.80 1.93
CA ARG A 122 16.37 -6.54 0.49
C ARG A 122 16.79 -5.13 0.14
N ALA A 123 16.85 -4.23 1.11
CA ALA A 123 17.19 -2.83 0.88
C ALA A 123 18.64 -2.66 0.45
N LYS A 124 18.85 -1.93 -0.63
CA LYS A 124 20.17 -1.48 -1.07
C LYS A 124 20.61 -0.20 -0.34
N TYR A 125 19.66 0.59 0.14
CA TYR A 125 19.92 1.85 0.80
C TYR A 125 19.08 1.95 2.08
N LYS A 126 19.69 2.45 3.15
CA LYS A 126 19.06 2.78 4.43
C LYS A 126 19.30 4.26 4.69
N VAL A 127 18.24 5.01 4.95
CA VAL A 127 18.33 6.42 5.36
C VAL A 127 17.85 6.51 6.79
N GLN A 128 18.70 7.03 7.67
CA GLN A 128 18.41 7.20 9.09
C GLN A 128 18.45 8.68 9.47
N CYS A 129 17.40 9.15 10.14
CA CYS A 129 17.43 10.46 10.77
C CYS A 129 18.21 10.39 12.08
N THR A 130 19.28 11.19 12.21
CA THR A 130 20.08 11.22 13.44
C THR A 130 19.40 12.03 14.57
N GLY A 131 18.32 12.79 14.27
CA GLY A 131 17.59 13.54 15.25
C GLY A 131 16.53 12.71 15.99
N CYS A 132 15.75 11.88 15.28
CA CYS A 132 14.66 11.09 15.88
C CYS A 132 14.83 9.56 15.71
N GLY A 133 15.91 9.09 15.11
CA GLY A 133 16.16 7.66 14.88
C GLY A 133 15.35 7.03 13.74
N GLN A 134 14.37 7.73 13.17
CA GLN A 134 13.53 7.19 12.09
C GLN A 134 14.37 6.64 10.96
N THR A 135 14.04 5.43 10.53
CA THR A 135 14.75 4.71 9.47
C THR A 135 13.82 4.41 8.30
N THR A 136 14.31 4.65 7.08
CA THR A 136 13.60 4.34 5.84
C THR A 136 14.50 3.50 4.92
N PHE A 137 13.95 2.42 4.36
CA PHE A 137 14.66 1.50 3.49
C PHE A 137 14.28 1.70 2.02
N TYR A 138 15.25 1.62 1.10
CA TYR A 138 15.05 1.76 -0.33
C TYR A 138 15.68 0.59 -1.10
N LEU A 139 14.90 -0.04 -1.98
CA LEU A 139 15.34 -1.17 -2.80
C LEU A 139 16.20 -0.72 -3.99
N ARG A 140 16.02 0.51 -4.44
CA ARG A 140 16.72 1.10 -5.57
C ARG A 140 16.97 2.59 -5.35
N ARG A 141 17.88 3.12 -6.13
CA ARG A 141 18.21 4.53 -6.15
C ARG A 141 17.02 5.35 -6.67
N GLY A 142 16.53 6.26 -5.88
CA GLY A 142 15.44 7.17 -6.20
C GLY A 142 15.78 8.58 -5.72
N LYS A 143 14.90 9.54 -5.95
CA LYS A 143 15.15 10.98 -5.71
C LYS A 143 15.79 11.29 -4.34
N VAL A 144 15.28 10.71 -3.25
CA VAL A 144 15.82 10.91 -1.89
C VAL A 144 17.26 10.41 -1.79
N VAL A 145 17.53 9.20 -2.28
CA VAL A 145 18.87 8.60 -2.28
C VAL A 145 19.83 9.40 -3.15
N ASP A 146 19.36 9.86 -4.32
CA ASP A 146 20.14 10.69 -5.24
C ASP A 146 20.56 12.01 -4.61
N LEU A 147 19.63 12.68 -3.94
CA LEU A 147 19.90 13.95 -3.27
C LEU A 147 20.92 13.78 -2.15
N LEU A 148 20.80 12.69 -1.36
CA LEU A 148 21.74 12.40 -0.27
C LEU A 148 23.13 11.97 -0.77
N LEU A 149 23.21 11.34 -1.95
CA LEU A 149 24.49 10.97 -2.58
C LEU A 149 25.25 12.18 -3.16
N ARG A 150 24.55 13.23 -3.55
CA ARG A 150 25.14 14.47 -4.10
C ARG A 150 25.74 15.38 -3.04
N GLY A 151 25.56 15.07 -1.76
CA GLY A 151 26.09 15.83 -0.65
C GLY A 151 25.02 16.40 0.28
N PRO A 152 25.40 17.18 1.31
CA PRO A 152 24.50 17.69 2.34
C PRO A 152 23.62 18.84 1.82
N GLY A 153 22.97 18.67 0.69
CA GLY A 153 22.01 19.62 0.16
C GLY A 153 20.69 19.57 0.93
N GLY A 154 20.41 20.58 1.72
CA GLY A 154 19.28 20.75 2.63
C GLY A 154 17.84 20.59 2.12
N GLN A 155 17.65 19.82 1.04
CA GLN A 155 16.35 19.61 0.41
C GLN A 155 15.60 18.36 0.89
N VAL A 156 16.27 17.44 1.63
CA VAL A 156 15.63 16.24 2.17
C VAL A 156 15.42 16.42 3.66
N ARG A 157 14.18 16.24 4.09
CA ARG A 157 13.79 16.30 5.50
C ARG A 157 13.21 14.97 5.96
N CYS A 158 13.39 14.68 7.24
CA CYS A 158 12.75 13.54 7.88
C CYS A 158 11.23 13.74 7.89
N ALA A 159 10.50 12.75 7.38
CA ALA A 159 9.04 12.80 7.36
C ALA A 159 8.42 12.76 8.77
N GLN A 160 9.16 12.22 9.76
CA GLN A 160 8.69 12.10 11.14
C GLN A 160 8.88 13.40 11.95
N CYS A 161 10.08 14.00 11.90
CA CYS A 161 10.42 15.14 12.76
C CYS A 161 10.77 16.42 12.00
N GLY A 162 10.74 16.43 10.66
CA GLY A 162 11.10 17.58 9.83
C GLY A 162 12.60 17.89 9.79
N GLY A 163 13.43 17.21 10.58
CA GLY A 163 14.87 17.44 10.66
C GLY A 163 15.62 17.14 9.37
N SER A 164 16.74 17.85 9.11
CA SER A 164 17.56 17.69 7.91
C SER A 164 18.77 16.78 8.11
N LYS A 165 19.05 16.34 9.34
CA LYS A 165 20.23 15.50 9.67
C LYS A 165 19.93 14.04 9.31
N LEU A 166 20.13 13.69 8.03
CA LEU A 166 19.88 12.35 7.50
C LEU A 166 21.21 11.68 7.12
N LYS A 167 21.39 10.43 7.53
CA LYS A 167 22.56 9.60 7.20
C LYS A 167 22.13 8.50 6.23
N LEU A 168 22.84 8.41 5.10
CA LEU A 168 22.67 7.39 4.08
C LEU A 168 23.67 6.26 4.28
N TYR A 169 23.16 5.04 4.30
CA TYR A 169 23.96 3.82 4.27
C TYR A 169 23.68 3.09 2.97
N VAL A 170 24.73 2.65 2.31
CA VAL A 170 24.66 1.88 1.05
C VAL A 170 25.13 0.46 1.33
N ARG A 171 24.26 -0.53 1.09
CA ARG A 171 24.64 -1.93 1.17
C ARG A 171 25.46 -2.25 -0.09
N ARG A 172 26.74 -2.54 0.05
CA ARG A 172 27.54 -3.14 -1.01
C ARG A 172 27.04 -4.59 -1.16
N GLY A 173 26.67 -4.98 -2.36
CA GLY A 173 26.36 -6.38 -2.66
C GLY A 173 27.57 -7.27 -2.41
N PRO A 174 27.38 -8.58 -2.22
CA PRO A 174 28.47 -9.52 -2.25
C PRO A 174 29.19 -9.49 -3.57
#